data_1b2997e0d2f4b79a92427a4a9bbd40f3
#
_entry.id   1b2997e0d2f4b79a92427a4a9bbd40f3
#
_cell.length_a   1.000
_cell.length_b   1.000
_cell.length_c   1.000
_cell.angle_alpha   90.00
_cell.angle_beta   90.00
_cell.angle_gamma   90.00
#
_symmetry.space_group_name_H-M   'P 1'
#
loop_
_entity.id
_entity.type
_entity.pdbx_description
1 polymer ?
#
loop_
_entity_poly.entity_id
_entity_poly.type
_entity_poly.pdbx_seq_one_letter_code
_entity_poly.pdbx_strand_id
1 'polypeptide(L)'
;MRIKYYLNFVDESRHSMNMYGEQLISHQSKMNKDIEVGFYKPTIDNFSKIILSKKWKMRYLRYYSYSRQVKILSQHEIAHICDHQYAHLYPHLNSKLKFITVHDLVPLVFQKKLNKDPKLLKYSLKHLKFFTKVFTISNNTKKD
;
A
#
# COMPACT_ATOMS: atom_id res chain seq x y z
N MET A 1 19.55 -9.75 5.31
CA MET A 1 18.10 -9.85 4.95
C MET A 1 17.66 -8.55 4.26
N ARG A 2 16.93 -8.64 3.13
CA ARG A 2 16.51 -7.45 2.37
C ARG A 2 14.99 -7.26 2.47
N ILE A 3 14.55 -6.08 2.95
CA ILE A 3 13.15 -5.69 3.03
C ILE A 3 12.88 -4.48 2.14
N LYS A 4 11.80 -4.51 1.37
CA LYS A 4 11.33 -3.37 0.57
C LYS A 4 9.94 -2.93 1.03
N TYR A 5 9.84 -1.64 1.36
CA TYR A 5 8.60 -0.97 1.71
C TYR A 5 7.95 -0.35 0.48
N TYR A 6 6.64 -0.58 0.30
CA TYR A 6 5.84 -0.03 -0.78
C TYR A 6 4.97 1.09 -0.23
N LEU A 7 5.26 2.32 -0.65
CA LEU A 7 4.65 3.55 -0.17
C LEU A 7 3.48 3.99 -1.05
N ASN A 8 2.71 4.97 -0.57
CA ASN A 8 1.59 5.57 -1.32
C ASN A 8 2.08 6.56 -2.37
N PHE A 9 1.20 6.93 -3.32
CA PHE A 9 1.44 8.07 -4.21
C PHE A 9 1.53 9.37 -3.39
N VAL A 10 2.44 10.26 -3.80
CA VAL A 10 2.66 11.57 -3.12
C VAL A 10 1.42 12.46 -3.13
N ASP A 11 0.67 12.43 -4.24
CA ASP A 11 -0.51 13.29 -4.46
C ASP A 11 -1.77 12.82 -3.70
N GLU A 12 -1.69 11.71 -2.97
CA GLU A 12 -2.75 11.32 -2.07
C GLU A 12 -2.67 12.17 -0.79
N SER A 13 -3.75 12.88 -0.47
CA SER A 13 -3.89 13.69 0.75
C SER A 13 -3.94 12.84 2.04
N ARG A 14 -2.96 11.91 2.18
CA ARG A 14 -2.84 10.94 3.27
C ARG A 14 -1.55 11.11 4.03
N HIS A 15 -1.34 12.31 4.54
CA HIS A 15 -0.12 12.68 5.24
C HIS A 15 0.25 11.69 6.36
N SER A 16 -0.72 11.24 7.15
CA SER A 16 -0.47 10.29 8.25
C SER A 16 0.08 8.93 7.77
N MET A 17 -0.44 8.39 6.67
CA MET A 17 0.02 7.12 6.12
C MET A 17 1.39 7.24 5.45
N ASN A 18 1.67 8.38 4.81
CA ASN A 18 2.99 8.66 4.26
C ASN A 18 4.02 8.79 5.38
N MET A 19 3.72 9.57 6.42
CA MET A 19 4.58 9.70 7.61
C MET A 19 4.83 8.34 8.28
N TYR A 20 3.80 7.50 8.42
CA TYR A 20 3.96 6.16 8.97
C TYR A 20 5.00 5.34 8.20
N GLY A 21 4.88 5.29 6.86
CA GLY A 21 5.81 4.55 6.02
C GLY A 21 7.25 5.08 6.14
N GLU A 22 7.43 6.40 6.11
CA GLU A 22 8.73 7.05 6.22
C GLU A 22 9.37 6.83 7.62
N GLN A 23 8.59 6.93 8.70
CA GLN A 23 9.06 6.65 10.06
C GLN A 23 9.43 5.18 10.24
N LEU A 24 8.62 4.26 9.70
CA LEU A 24 8.90 2.83 9.76
C LEU A 24 10.24 2.49 9.09
N ILE A 25 10.49 3.05 7.90
CA ILE A 25 11.75 2.88 7.17
C ILE A 25 12.91 3.45 7.97
N SER A 26 12.79 4.69 8.46
CA SER A 26 13.83 5.36 9.24
C SER A 26 14.17 4.58 10.51
N HIS A 27 13.15 4.08 11.21
CA HIS A 27 13.34 3.32 12.44
C HIS A 27 14.04 1.97 12.19
N GLN A 28 13.59 1.23 11.19
CA GLN A 28 14.19 -0.06 10.83
C GLN A 28 15.65 0.09 10.38
N SER A 29 15.98 1.11 9.62
CA SER A 29 17.35 1.39 9.16
C SER A 29 18.30 1.71 10.32
N LYS A 30 17.78 2.26 11.43
CA LYS A 30 18.56 2.60 12.63
C LYS A 30 18.75 1.41 13.57
N MET A 31 17.71 0.57 13.71
CA MET A 31 17.70 -0.50 14.71
C MET A 31 18.48 -1.74 14.29
N ASN A 32 18.52 -2.06 13.01
CA ASN A 32 19.05 -3.33 12.51
C ASN A 32 20.02 -3.10 11.34
N LYS A 33 21.30 -3.05 11.64
CA LYS A 33 22.37 -2.90 10.62
C LYS A 33 22.46 -4.10 9.66
N ASP A 34 21.99 -5.28 10.08
CA ASP A 34 22.00 -6.51 9.26
C ASP A 34 20.84 -6.61 8.29
N ILE A 35 19.90 -5.66 8.31
CA ILE A 35 18.77 -5.58 7.42
C ILE A 35 18.99 -4.46 6.41
N GLU A 36 19.11 -4.83 5.15
CA GLU A 36 19.08 -3.87 4.04
C GLU A 36 17.65 -3.40 3.84
N VAL A 37 17.40 -2.13 4.14
CA VAL A 37 16.08 -1.50 4.07
C VAL A 37 15.99 -0.66 2.80
N GLY A 38 15.11 -1.06 1.87
CA GLY A 38 14.78 -0.29 0.70
C GLY A 38 13.32 0.17 0.72
N PHE A 39 13.00 1.13 -0.14
CA PHE A 39 11.60 1.53 -0.34
C PHE A 39 11.31 1.77 -1.82
N TYR A 40 10.04 1.72 -2.16
CA TYR A 40 9.53 2.08 -3.47
C TYR A 40 8.36 3.05 -3.33
N LYS A 41 8.47 4.20 -3.98
CA LYS A 41 7.44 5.22 -4.07
C LYS A 41 6.96 5.28 -5.52
N PRO A 42 5.67 5.06 -5.78
CA PRO A 42 5.17 5.00 -7.16
C PRO A 42 5.25 6.37 -7.84
N THR A 43 5.54 6.35 -9.13
CA THR A 43 5.66 7.55 -9.95
C THR A 43 4.42 7.76 -10.82
N ILE A 44 4.14 9.02 -11.16
CA ILE A 44 3.07 9.40 -12.07
C ILE A 44 3.57 9.19 -13.50
N ASP A 45 2.91 8.32 -14.25
CA ASP A 45 3.27 8.05 -15.64
C ASP A 45 2.68 9.10 -16.61
N ASN A 46 3.21 9.13 -17.83
CA ASN A 46 2.81 10.11 -18.84
C ASN A 46 1.35 9.92 -19.28
N PHE A 47 0.85 8.68 -19.33
CA PHE A 47 -0.53 8.40 -19.71
C PHE A 47 -1.52 9.03 -18.72
N SER A 48 -1.20 9.00 -17.43
CA SER A 48 -2.06 9.59 -16.41
C SER A 48 -2.22 11.11 -16.53
N LYS A 49 -1.27 11.79 -17.20
CA LYS A 49 -1.33 13.25 -17.43
C LYS A 49 -2.45 13.65 -18.40
N ILE A 50 -2.86 12.74 -19.30
CA ILE A 50 -3.93 12.96 -20.28
C ILE A 50 -5.32 12.78 -19.65
N ILE A 51 -5.41 12.10 -18.51
CA ILE A 51 -6.68 11.86 -17.83
C ILE A 51 -7.14 13.14 -17.13
N LEU A 52 -8.16 13.80 -17.67
CA LEU A 52 -8.68 15.08 -17.17
C LEU A 52 -9.36 14.95 -15.79
N SER A 53 -10.11 13.86 -15.56
CA SER A 53 -10.81 13.65 -14.29
C SER A 53 -9.85 13.17 -13.20
N LYS A 54 -9.70 13.97 -12.13
CA LYS A 54 -8.90 13.62 -10.95
C LYS A 54 -9.27 12.24 -10.37
N LYS A 55 -10.57 11.92 -10.31
CA LYS A 55 -11.09 10.64 -9.80
C LYS A 55 -10.63 9.46 -10.66
N TRP A 56 -10.75 9.56 -11.98
CA TRP A 56 -10.33 8.50 -12.91
C TRP A 56 -8.80 8.38 -12.96
N LYS A 57 -8.09 9.49 -12.96
CA LYS A 57 -6.62 9.52 -12.87
C LYS A 57 -6.12 8.75 -11.65
N MET A 58 -6.66 9.02 -10.45
CA MET A 58 -6.26 8.33 -9.23
C MET A 58 -6.61 6.84 -9.25
N ARG A 59 -7.75 6.45 -9.85
CA ARG A 59 -8.09 5.04 -10.04
C ARG A 59 -7.10 4.33 -10.96
N TYR A 60 -6.78 4.93 -12.10
CA TYR A 60 -5.78 4.42 -13.04
C TYR A 60 -4.42 4.26 -12.37
N LEU A 61 -3.91 5.32 -11.72
CA LEU A 61 -2.61 5.30 -11.04
C LEU A 61 -2.55 4.21 -9.99
N ARG A 62 -3.57 4.10 -9.14
CA ARG A 62 -3.60 3.16 -8.02
C ARG A 62 -3.72 1.71 -8.47
N TYR A 63 -4.65 1.40 -9.36
CA TYR A 63 -5.02 0.01 -9.66
C TYR A 63 -4.30 -0.56 -10.89
N TYR A 64 -3.84 0.28 -11.80
CA TYR A 64 -3.17 -0.16 -13.02
C TYR A 64 -1.69 0.22 -13.04
N SER A 65 -1.39 1.52 -12.99
CA SER A 65 -0.02 2.01 -13.12
C SER A 65 0.90 1.46 -12.01
N TYR A 66 0.46 1.52 -10.76
CA TYR A 66 1.24 1.00 -9.64
C TYR A 66 1.50 -0.51 -9.76
N SER A 67 0.46 -1.30 -10.08
CA SER A 67 0.62 -2.74 -10.30
C SER A 67 1.65 -3.05 -11.38
N ARG A 68 1.64 -2.30 -12.48
CA ARG A 68 2.62 -2.43 -13.56
C ARG A 68 4.03 -2.06 -13.11
N GLN A 69 4.18 -0.97 -12.36
CA GLN A 69 5.47 -0.54 -11.83
C GLN A 69 6.07 -1.58 -10.87
N VAL A 70 5.26 -2.14 -9.97
CA VAL A 70 5.71 -3.15 -9.01
C VAL A 70 6.16 -4.44 -9.70
N LYS A 71 5.47 -4.86 -10.75
CA LYS A 71 5.76 -6.11 -11.49
C LYS A 71 7.18 -6.16 -12.08
N ILE A 72 7.75 -5.01 -12.42
CA ILE A 72 9.09 -4.91 -13.03
C ILE A 72 10.21 -4.73 -12.02
N LEU A 73 9.89 -4.62 -10.71
CA LEU A 73 10.90 -4.46 -9.69
C LEU A 73 11.65 -5.76 -9.39
N SER A 74 12.90 -5.60 -8.98
CA SER A 74 13.75 -6.71 -8.55
C SER A 74 13.17 -7.47 -7.37
N GLN A 75 13.49 -8.74 -7.27
CA GLN A 75 13.09 -9.61 -6.17
C GLN A 75 13.75 -9.17 -4.85
N HIS A 76 12.96 -9.22 -3.76
CA HIS A 76 13.40 -9.03 -2.38
C HIS A 76 12.91 -10.18 -1.51
N GLU A 77 13.57 -10.39 -0.37
CA GLU A 77 13.14 -11.43 0.57
C GLU A 77 11.78 -11.08 1.19
N ILE A 78 11.62 -9.81 1.58
CA ILE A 78 10.41 -9.30 2.22
C ILE A 78 9.87 -8.10 1.44
N ALA A 79 8.58 -8.12 1.13
CA ALA A 79 7.82 -6.96 0.67
C ALA A 79 6.85 -6.53 1.76
N HIS A 80 6.84 -5.25 2.11
CA HIS A 80 5.90 -4.69 3.07
C HIS A 80 5.10 -3.55 2.44
N ILE A 81 3.79 -3.75 2.26
CA ILE A 81 2.88 -2.70 1.81
C ILE A 81 2.43 -1.87 3.02
N CYS A 82 2.69 -0.56 2.99
CA CYS A 82 2.42 0.32 4.13
C CYS A 82 0.96 0.76 4.24
N ASP A 83 0.10 0.48 3.26
CA ASP A 83 -1.33 0.86 3.28
C ASP A 83 -2.20 -0.25 2.67
N HIS A 84 -3.21 -0.69 3.41
CA HIS A 84 -4.15 -1.75 3.03
C HIS A 84 -4.91 -1.49 1.72
N GLN A 85 -5.04 -0.24 1.29
CA GLN A 85 -5.67 0.10 0.02
C GLN A 85 -4.90 -0.41 -1.19
N TYR A 86 -3.63 -0.74 -1.01
CA TYR A 86 -2.76 -1.33 -2.02
C TYR A 86 -2.61 -2.85 -1.88
N ALA A 87 -3.46 -3.52 -1.10
CA ALA A 87 -3.41 -4.98 -0.95
C ALA A 87 -3.54 -5.73 -2.29
N HIS A 88 -4.19 -5.14 -3.29
CA HIS A 88 -4.30 -5.67 -4.66
C HIS A 88 -2.95 -5.77 -5.39
N LEU A 89 -1.88 -5.18 -4.87
CA LEU A 89 -0.53 -5.36 -5.40
C LEU A 89 0.05 -6.75 -5.10
N TYR A 90 -0.56 -7.51 -4.17
CA TYR A 90 -0.08 -8.83 -3.75
C TYR A 90 0.39 -9.74 -4.90
N PRO A 91 -0.38 -9.96 -5.99
CA PRO A 91 0.02 -10.85 -7.07
C PRO A 91 1.21 -10.33 -7.90
N HIS A 92 1.54 -9.05 -7.79
CA HIS A 92 2.64 -8.41 -8.53
C HIS A 92 3.93 -8.31 -7.72
N LEU A 93 3.88 -8.60 -6.41
CA LEU A 93 5.06 -8.58 -5.54
C LEU A 93 5.92 -9.82 -5.77
N ASN A 94 7.17 -9.60 -6.16
CA ASN A 94 8.17 -10.64 -6.34
C ASN A 94 8.99 -10.81 -5.05
N SER A 95 8.39 -11.41 -4.01
CA SER A 95 9.01 -11.61 -2.69
C SER A 95 8.52 -12.88 -2.03
N LYS A 96 9.39 -13.55 -1.26
CA LYS A 96 9.05 -14.76 -0.51
C LYS A 96 8.03 -14.48 0.60
N LEU A 97 8.29 -13.43 1.38
CA LEU A 97 7.42 -13.00 2.47
C LEU A 97 6.74 -11.69 2.09
N LYS A 98 5.44 -11.62 2.27
CA LYS A 98 4.62 -10.46 1.89
C LYS A 98 3.83 -10.00 3.11
N PHE A 99 4.12 -8.78 3.56
CA PHE A 99 3.52 -8.15 4.73
C PHE A 99 2.70 -6.95 4.32
N ILE A 100 1.71 -6.60 5.12
CA ILE A 100 0.86 -5.43 4.89
C ILE A 100 0.42 -4.81 6.21
N THR A 101 0.32 -3.47 6.25
CA THR A 101 -0.28 -2.73 7.36
C THR A 101 -1.69 -2.27 7.02
N VAL A 102 -2.63 -2.53 7.92
CA VAL A 102 -4.01 -2.05 7.88
C VAL A 102 -4.16 -0.93 8.92
N HIS A 103 -4.43 0.29 8.46
CA HIS A 103 -4.57 1.46 9.34
C HIS A 103 -5.96 1.56 9.96
N ASP A 104 -7.00 1.63 9.12
CA ASP A 104 -8.38 1.71 9.57
C ASP A 104 -9.32 1.17 8.49
N LEU A 105 -10.49 0.74 8.92
CA LEU A 105 -11.56 0.27 8.04
C LEU A 105 -12.80 1.18 8.10
N VAL A 106 -12.63 2.41 8.61
CA VAL A 106 -13.67 3.44 8.70
C VAL A 106 -14.51 3.57 7.42
N PRO A 107 -13.93 3.59 6.19
CA PRO A 107 -14.72 3.65 4.98
C PRO A 107 -15.66 2.46 4.74
N LEU A 108 -15.37 1.29 5.35
CA LEU A 108 -16.25 0.11 5.29
C LEU A 108 -17.32 0.14 6.37
N VAL A 109 -16.92 0.45 7.60
CA VAL A 109 -17.81 0.48 8.77
C VAL A 109 -18.87 1.59 8.61
N PHE A 110 -18.46 2.76 8.15
CA PHE A 110 -19.33 3.94 8.01
C PHE A 110 -19.72 4.26 6.57
N GLN A 111 -19.76 3.26 5.66
CA GLN A 111 -20.01 3.49 4.24
C GLN A 111 -21.29 4.27 3.93
N LYS A 112 -22.38 4.03 4.68
CA LYS A 112 -23.67 4.76 4.52
C LYS A 112 -23.53 6.24 4.90
N LYS A 113 -22.84 6.57 5.99
CA LYS A 113 -22.63 7.94 6.45
C LYS A 113 -21.69 8.74 5.54
N LEU A 114 -20.69 8.08 4.94
CA LEU A 114 -19.68 8.72 4.10
C LEU A 114 -20.10 8.85 2.63
N ASN A 115 -21.23 8.28 2.23
CA ASN A 115 -21.72 8.22 0.85
C ASN A 115 -20.63 7.82 -0.17
N LYS A 116 -19.74 6.91 0.23
CA LYS A 116 -18.60 6.42 -0.57
C LYS A 116 -18.86 4.99 -1.02
N ASP A 117 -18.63 4.73 -2.31
CA ASP A 117 -18.67 3.36 -2.84
C ASP A 117 -17.40 2.60 -2.41
N PRO A 118 -17.50 1.59 -1.54
CA PRO A 118 -16.35 0.84 -1.05
C PRO A 118 -15.90 -0.28 -1.98
N LYS A 119 -16.47 -0.44 -3.19
CA LYS A 119 -16.19 -1.57 -4.09
C LYS A 119 -14.70 -1.77 -4.35
N LEU A 120 -13.99 -0.69 -4.67
CA LEU A 120 -12.55 -0.77 -4.94
C LEU A 120 -11.74 -1.10 -3.68
N LEU A 121 -12.14 -0.59 -2.51
CA LEU A 121 -11.50 -0.97 -1.25
C LEU A 121 -11.77 -2.45 -0.94
N LYS A 122 -13.02 -2.91 -1.06
CA LYS A 122 -13.37 -4.33 -0.90
C LYS A 122 -12.59 -5.22 -1.86
N TYR A 123 -12.37 -4.78 -3.10
CA TYR A 123 -11.53 -5.48 -4.05
C TYR A 123 -10.09 -5.62 -3.54
N SER A 124 -9.48 -4.54 -3.07
CA SER A 124 -8.13 -4.59 -2.48
C SER A 124 -8.08 -5.53 -1.27
N LEU A 125 -9.00 -5.39 -0.33
CA LEU A 125 -9.02 -6.16 0.91
C LEU A 125 -9.20 -7.67 0.72
N LYS A 126 -9.80 -8.12 -0.39
CA LYS A 126 -9.87 -9.56 -0.73
C LYS A 126 -8.48 -10.22 -0.80
N HIS A 127 -7.43 -9.45 -1.05
CA HIS A 127 -6.07 -9.96 -1.13
C HIS A 127 -5.39 -10.13 0.24
N LEU A 128 -5.95 -9.56 1.33
CA LEU A 128 -5.35 -9.64 2.67
C LEU A 128 -5.10 -11.08 3.11
N LYS A 129 -6.00 -12.00 2.79
CA LYS A 129 -5.89 -13.42 3.15
C LYS A 129 -4.68 -14.15 2.58
N PHE A 130 -4.03 -13.58 1.58
CA PHE A 130 -2.86 -14.19 0.95
C PHE A 130 -1.54 -13.71 1.56
N PHE A 131 -1.54 -12.59 2.30
CA PHE A 131 -0.33 -12.06 2.92
C PHE A 131 0.20 -13.00 4.02
N THR A 132 1.52 -13.11 4.10
CA THR A 132 2.20 -13.88 5.15
C THR A 132 1.89 -13.32 6.54
N LYS A 133 1.81 -11.99 6.64
CA LYS A 133 1.45 -11.28 7.88
C LYS A 133 0.69 -10.00 7.59
N VAL A 134 -0.36 -9.77 8.39
CA VAL A 134 -1.15 -8.53 8.39
C VAL A 134 -0.92 -7.85 9.73
N PHE A 135 -0.43 -6.61 9.70
CA PHE A 135 -0.27 -5.76 10.87
C PHE A 135 -1.46 -4.82 10.96
N THR A 136 -1.95 -4.59 12.17
CA THR A 136 -3.00 -3.60 12.44
C THR A 136 -2.47 -2.57 13.43
N ILE A 137 -2.83 -1.29 13.24
CA ILE A 137 -2.36 -0.21 14.11
C ILE A 137 -3.12 -0.13 15.43
N SER A 138 -4.23 -0.85 15.56
CA SER A 138 -5.05 -0.88 16.79
C SER A 138 -5.80 -2.19 16.96
N ASN A 139 -6.17 -2.49 18.20
CA ASN A 139 -7.03 -3.64 18.52
C ASN A 139 -8.44 -3.53 17.90
N ASN A 140 -8.94 -2.32 17.68
CA ASN A 140 -10.23 -2.12 16.99
C ASN A 140 -10.14 -2.52 15.53
N THR A 141 -9.11 -2.03 14.82
CA THR A 141 -8.86 -2.42 13.42
C THR A 141 -8.68 -3.93 13.25
N LYS A 142 -8.15 -4.62 14.29
CA LYS A 142 -7.98 -6.08 14.26
C LYS A 142 -9.31 -6.83 14.37
N LYS A 143 -10.30 -6.24 15.04
CA LYS A 143 -11.63 -6.85 15.25
C LYS A 143 -12.56 -6.64 14.04
N ASP A 144 -12.40 -5.54 13.30
CA ASP A 144 -13.13 -5.22 12.09
C ASP A 144 -12.73 -6.14 10.92
#